data_adbde6aca27a819beb370aac761da5ec
#
_entry.id   adbde6aca27a819beb370aac761da5ec
#
_cell.length_a   1.000
_cell.length_b   1.000
_cell.length_c   1.000
_cell.angle_alpha   90.00
_cell.angle_beta   90.00
_cell.angle_gamma   90.00
#
_symmetry.space_group_name_H-M   'P 1'
#
loop_
_entity.id
_entity.type
_entity.pdbx_description
1 polymer ?
#
loop_
_entity_poly.entity_id
_entity_poly.type
_entity_poly.pdbx_seq_one_letter_code
_entity_poly.pdbx_strand_id
1 'polypeptide(L)'
;MANASSNDTASTDARCACAPYRPDAQFKPFEWIQSDRLGDSSQQSQAAFLNDARDIVQGAQTLVQLLAWDEDRRDAASSDSDPPPLFDACQRGSLQRLLSATLSLLHGRIEAHCEMLTA
;
A
#
# COMPACT_ATOMS: atom_id res chain seq x y z
N MET A 1 14.24 -5.21 -53.58
CA MET A 1 13.49 -4.22 -53.28
C MET A 1 12.90 -4.28 -51.99
N ALA A 2 12.53 -4.38 -51.26
CA ALA A 2 11.87 -4.45 -50.11
C ALA A 2 12.63 -4.58 -48.88
N ASN A 3 12.69 -3.75 -48.18
CA ASN A 3 13.37 -3.82 -47.04
C ASN A 3 12.90 -3.00 -46.00
N ALA A 4 11.79 -2.99 -45.64
CA ALA A 4 11.29 -2.05 -44.73
C ALA A 4 10.88 -2.56 -43.37
N SER A 5 11.19 -3.76 -43.04
CA SER A 5 10.55 -4.27 -41.88
C SER A 5 11.38 -4.34 -40.60
N SER A 6 12.53 -3.76 -40.59
CA SER A 6 13.40 -3.96 -39.44
C SER A 6 13.26 -2.92 -38.34
N ASN A 7 12.39 -1.97 -38.47
CA ASN A 7 12.34 -0.88 -37.51
C ASN A 7 11.34 -1.08 -36.37
N ASP A 8 10.47 -2.05 -36.48
CA ASP A 8 9.40 -2.19 -35.49
C ASP A 8 9.84 -2.90 -34.23
N THR A 9 10.90 -3.70 -34.29
CA THR A 9 11.36 -4.46 -33.14
C THR A 9 12.12 -3.58 -32.14
N ALA A 10 12.77 -2.53 -32.61
CA ALA A 10 13.55 -1.68 -31.72
C ALA A 10 12.67 -0.81 -30.83
N SER A 11 11.50 -0.43 -31.28
CA SER A 11 10.61 0.42 -30.49
C SER A 11 9.87 -0.36 -29.39
N THR A 12 9.72 -1.65 -29.54
CA THR A 12 9.08 -2.48 -28.55
C THR A 12 10.00 -2.76 -27.36
N ASP A 13 11.27 -2.92 -27.62
CA ASP A 13 12.26 -3.13 -26.56
C ASP A 13 12.44 -1.89 -25.70
N ALA A 14 12.32 -0.70 -26.25
CA ALA A 14 12.41 0.53 -25.51
C ALA A 14 11.25 0.73 -24.53
N ARG A 15 10.09 0.14 -24.81
CA ARG A 15 8.93 0.21 -23.91
C ARG A 15 9.02 -0.72 -22.72
N CYS A 16 9.74 -1.80 -22.88
CA CYS A 16 9.97 -2.77 -21.83
C CYS A 16 11.22 -2.50 -21.02
N ALA A 17 12.02 -1.53 -21.42
CA ALA A 17 13.19 -1.16 -20.67
C ALA A 17 12.78 -0.45 -19.39
N CYS A 18 12.76 -1.19 -18.31
CA CYS A 18 12.63 -0.61 -16.99
C CYS A 18 13.78 0.36 -16.76
N ALA A 19 13.49 1.49 -16.13
CA ALA A 19 14.53 2.41 -15.73
C ALA A 19 15.61 1.66 -14.94
N PRO A 20 16.90 1.94 -15.17
CA PRO A 20 17.96 1.23 -14.47
C PRO A 20 17.81 1.38 -12.97
N TYR A 21 17.99 0.29 -12.27
CA TYR A 21 17.95 0.28 -10.81
C TYR A 21 19.02 1.21 -10.26
N ARG A 22 18.60 2.16 -9.44
CA ARG A 22 19.49 3.08 -8.76
C ARG A 22 19.49 2.74 -7.28
N PRO A 23 20.53 2.10 -6.76
CA PRO A 23 20.57 1.70 -5.36
C PRO A 23 20.63 2.88 -4.39
N ASP A 24 21.01 4.04 -4.88
CA ASP A 24 21.05 5.28 -4.12
C ASP A 24 19.72 6.07 -4.17
N ALA A 25 18.76 5.62 -4.96
CA ALA A 25 17.45 6.25 -5.01
C ALA A 25 16.69 5.99 -3.71
N GLN A 26 16.46 7.04 -2.95
CA GLN A 26 15.69 6.95 -1.73
C GLN A 26 14.21 6.75 -2.04
N PHE A 27 13.59 5.75 -1.41
CA PHE A 27 12.15 5.58 -1.52
C PHE A 27 11.45 6.77 -0.87
N LYS A 28 10.61 7.43 -1.63
CA LYS A 28 9.76 8.52 -1.11
C LYS A 28 8.32 8.06 -1.19
N PRO A 29 7.63 7.94 -0.06
CA PRO A 29 6.19 7.66 -0.06
C PRO A 29 5.44 8.77 -0.79
N PHE A 30 4.32 8.41 -1.41
CA PHE A 30 3.45 9.39 -2.03
C PHE A 30 2.82 10.26 -0.95
N GLU A 31 2.92 11.58 -1.10
CA GLU A 31 2.33 12.52 -0.17
C GLU A 31 1.02 13.06 -0.73
N TRP A 32 -0.08 12.78 -0.05
CA TRP A 32 -1.39 13.32 -0.39
C TRP A 32 -1.45 14.83 -0.15
N ILE A 33 -0.82 15.27 0.92
CA ILE A 33 -0.66 16.67 1.25
C ILE A 33 0.82 16.99 1.12
N GLN A 34 1.17 17.94 0.25
CA GLN A 34 2.56 18.34 0.06
C GLN A 34 2.99 19.23 1.21
N SER A 35 3.70 18.63 2.17
CA SER A 35 4.11 19.32 3.39
C SER A 35 5.11 20.45 3.14
N ASP A 36 5.92 20.35 2.08
CA ASP A 36 6.90 21.35 1.70
C ASP A 36 6.27 22.69 1.27
N ARG A 37 5.00 22.68 0.88
CA ARG A 37 4.26 23.90 0.52
C ARG A 37 3.67 24.62 1.71
N LEU A 38 3.72 24.02 2.89
CA LEU A 38 3.19 24.61 4.11
C LEU A 38 4.32 25.35 4.83
N GLY A 39 4.09 26.62 5.15
CA GLY A 39 5.12 27.46 5.77
C GLY A 39 5.28 27.26 7.28
N ASP A 40 4.29 26.67 7.95
CA ASP A 40 4.29 26.50 9.40
C ASP A 40 4.68 25.07 9.75
N SER A 41 5.61 24.90 10.68
CA SER A 41 6.08 23.59 11.12
C SER A 41 4.97 22.75 11.78
N SER A 42 4.03 23.40 12.45
CA SER A 42 2.86 22.72 13.03
C SER A 42 1.96 22.14 11.92
N GLN A 43 1.69 22.91 10.88
CA GLN A 43 0.94 22.45 9.73
C GLN A 43 1.67 21.33 8.98
N GLN A 44 2.99 21.43 8.85
CA GLN A 44 3.81 20.38 8.22
C GLN A 44 3.73 19.08 9.01
N SER A 45 3.81 19.15 10.33
CA SER A 45 3.69 17.97 11.20
C SER A 45 2.30 17.34 11.10
N GLN A 46 1.25 18.16 11.06
CA GLN A 46 -0.12 17.69 10.91
C GLN A 46 -0.34 17.06 9.54
N ALA A 47 0.21 17.64 8.48
CA ALA A 47 0.12 17.10 7.14
C ALA A 47 0.82 15.73 7.05
N ALA A 48 1.99 15.58 7.65
CA ALA A 48 2.71 14.31 7.70
C ALA A 48 1.88 13.23 8.42
N PHE A 49 1.27 13.59 9.55
CA PHE A 49 0.37 12.68 10.27
C PHE A 49 -0.84 12.26 9.42
N LEU A 50 -1.48 13.21 8.76
CA LEU A 50 -2.66 12.91 7.93
C LEU A 50 -2.30 12.05 6.72
N ASN A 51 -1.14 12.25 6.11
CA ASN A 51 -0.66 11.40 5.03
C ASN A 51 -0.48 9.96 5.50
N ASP A 52 0.20 9.76 6.62
CA ASP A 52 0.40 8.43 7.20
C ASP A 52 -0.93 7.78 7.61
N ALA A 53 -1.79 8.53 8.26
CA ALA A 53 -3.09 8.05 8.70
C ALA A 53 -3.96 7.59 7.52
N ARG A 54 -3.96 8.37 6.44
CA ARG A 54 -4.69 8.00 5.22
C ARG A 54 -4.18 6.71 4.62
N ASP A 55 -2.87 6.55 4.50
CA ASP A 55 -2.26 5.35 3.94
C ASP A 55 -2.56 4.12 4.80
N ILE A 56 -2.48 4.27 6.12
CA ILE A 56 -2.79 3.18 7.06
C ILE A 56 -4.27 2.77 6.93
N VAL A 57 -5.17 3.73 6.93
CA VAL A 57 -6.62 3.44 6.83
C VAL A 57 -6.93 2.76 5.51
N GLN A 58 -6.40 3.27 4.40
CA GLN A 58 -6.64 2.69 3.08
C GLN A 58 -6.08 1.28 2.98
N GLY A 59 -4.86 1.06 3.45
CA GLY A 59 -4.25 -0.27 3.48
C GLY A 59 -5.01 -1.24 4.38
N ALA A 60 -5.47 -0.76 5.54
CA ALA A 60 -6.27 -1.55 6.46
C ALA A 60 -7.60 -1.99 5.84
N GLN A 61 -8.28 -1.08 5.15
CA GLN A 61 -9.53 -1.41 4.43
C GLN A 61 -9.29 -2.47 3.36
N THR A 62 -8.24 -2.32 2.57
CA THR A 62 -7.88 -3.30 1.54
C THR A 62 -7.61 -4.67 2.15
N LEU A 63 -6.87 -4.70 3.25
CA LEU A 63 -6.50 -5.94 3.91
C LEU A 63 -7.72 -6.64 4.53
N VAL A 64 -8.62 -5.89 5.15
CA VAL A 64 -9.88 -6.42 5.68
C VAL A 64 -10.72 -7.01 4.56
N GLN A 65 -10.77 -6.36 3.41
CA GLN A 65 -11.51 -6.86 2.26
C GLN A 65 -10.92 -8.16 1.70
N LEU A 66 -9.59 -8.24 1.62
CA LEU A 66 -8.91 -9.46 1.20
C LEU A 66 -9.17 -10.62 2.17
N LEU A 67 -9.15 -10.35 3.46
CA LEU A 67 -9.46 -11.35 4.48
C LEU A 67 -10.93 -11.81 4.40
N ALA A 68 -11.85 -10.90 4.10
CA ALA A 68 -13.26 -11.24 3.90
C ALA A 68 -13.44 -12.15 2.67
N TRP A 69 -12.77 -11.84 1.57
CA TRP A 69 -12.81 -12.71 0.38
C TRP A 69 -12.21 -14.09 0.66
N ASP A 70 -11.15 -14.15 1.43
CA ASP A 70 -10.54 -15.41 1.87
C ASP A 70 -11.54 -16.24 2.67
N GLU A 71 -12.27 -15.63 3.60
CA GLU A 71 -13.30 -16.28 4.40
C GLU A 71 -14.42 -16.82 3.52
N ASP A 72 -14.91 -16.00 2.58
CA ASP A 72 -15.96 -16.41 1.67
C ASP A 72 -15.54 -17.63 0.83
N ARG A 73 -14.29 -17.67 0.39
CA ARG A 73 -13.76 -18.82 -0.33
C ARG A 73 -13.69 -20.08 0.53
N ARG A 74 -13.32 -19.94 1.78
CA ARG A 74 -13.30 -21.08 2.73
C ARG A 74 -14.69 -21.64 2.95
N ASP A 75 -15.66 -20.75 3.15
CA ASP A 75 -17.06 -21.15 3.40
C ASP A 75 -17.71 -21.77 2.17
N ALA A 76 -17.33 -21.30 0.99
CA ALA A 76 -17.87 -21.82 -0.27
C ALA A 76 -17.21 -23.13 -0.74
N ALA A 77 -16.04 -23.49 -0.21
CA ALA A 77 -15.29 -24.66 -0.64
C ALA A 77 -16.03 -25.93 -0.20
N SER A 78 -16.58 -26.68 -1.16
CA SER A 78 -17.32 -27.91 -0.92
C SER A 78 -16.69 -29.13 -1.62
N SER A 79 -15.68 -28.92 -2.47
CA SER A 79 -15.01 -30.01 -3.19
C SER A 79 -13.56 -29.63 -3.50
N ASP A 80 -12.75 -30.65 -3.81
CA ASP A 80 -11.34 -30.44 -4.19
C ASP A 80 -11.16 -29.66 -5.50
N SER A 81 -12.22 -29.50 -6.27
CA SER A 81 -12.21 -28.71 -7.51
C SER A 81 -12.49 -27.23 -7.30
N ASP A 82 -12.89 -26.83 -6.09
CA ASP A 82 -13.14 -25.43 -5.79
C ASP A 82 -11.82 -24.66 -5.67
N PRO A 83 -11.82 -23.36 -6.02
CA PRO A 83 -10.62 -22.55 -5.85
C PRO A 83 -10.14 -22.57 -4.39
N PRO A 84 -8.84 -22.73 -4.15
CA PRO A 84 -8.33 -22.73 -2.79
C PRO A 84 -8.48 -21.33 -2.15
N PRO A 85 -8.47 -21.24 -0.82
CA PRO A 85 -8.42 -19.96 -0.14
C PRO A 85 -7.21 -19.13 -0.58
N LEU A 86 -7.30 -17.82 -0.46
CA LEU A 86 -6.21 -16.90 -0.81
C LEU A 86 -5.00 -17.07 0.12
N PHE A 87 -5.26 -17.34 1.38
CA PHE A 87 -4.23 -17.42 2.40
C PHE A 87 -4.35 -18.72 3.19
N ASP A 88 -3.21 -19.28 3.60
CA ASP A 88 -3.22 -20.36 4.60
C ASP A 88 -3.45 -19.78 6.01
N ALA A 89 -3.60 -20.65 7.00
CA ALA A 89 -3.87 -20.22 8.36
C ALA A 89 -2.75 -19.36 8.96
N CYS A 90 -1.50 -19.67 8.62
CA CYS A 90 -0.34 -18.92 9.10
C CYS A 90 -0.29 -17.50 8.49
N GLN A 91 -0.49 -17.39 7.17
CA GLN A 91 -0.55 -16.13 6.47
C GLN A 91 -1.69 -15.26 7.00
N ARG A 92 -2.87 -15.86 7.14
CA ARG A 92 -4.05 -15.17 7.67
C ARG A 92 -3.80 -14.61 9.06
N GLY A 93 -3.23 -15.42 9.96
CA GLY A 93 -2.89 -14.98 11.30
C GLY A 93 -1.86 -13.86 11.32
N SER A 94 -0.86 -13.93 10.44
CA SER A 94 0.16 -12.87 10.30
C SER A 94 -0.43 -11.56 9.83
N LEU A 95 -1.32 -11.60 8.84
CA LEU A 95 -1.99 -10.41 8.33
C LEU A 95 -2.91 -9.77 9.37
N GLN A 96 -3.63 -10.58 10.13
CA GLN A 96 -4.47 -10.10 11.22
C GLN A 96 -3.66 -9.41 12.32
N ARG A 97 -2.51 -9.99 12.69
CA ARG A 97 -1.62 -9.37 13.67
C ARG A 97 -1.01 -8.07 13.16
N LEU A 98 -0.59 -8.04 11.89
CA LEU A 98 -0.08 -6.81 11.26
C LEU A 98 -1.14 -5.71 11.29
N LEU A 99 -2.37 -6.04 10.89
CA LEU A 99 -3.48 -5.10 10.89
C LEU A 99 -3.74 -4.55 12.30
N SER A 100 -3.82 -5.42 13.29
CA SER A 100 -4.04 -5.03 14.68
C SER A 100 -2.93 -4.13 15.21
N ALA A 101 -1.67 -4.50 14.98
CA ALA A 101 -0.52 -3.72 15.41
C ALA A 101 -0.48 -2.34 14.76
N THR A 102 -0.74 -2.28 13.46
CA THR A 102 -0.73 -1.02 12.69
C THR A 102 -1.84 -0.08 13.18
N LEU A 103 -3.04 -0.61 13.41
CA LEU A 103 -4.15 0.19 13.92
C LEU A 103 -3.89 0.67 15.35
N SER A 104 -3.25 -0.14 16.19
CA SER A 104 -2.85 0.28 17.54
C SER A 104 -1.85 1.43 17.51
N LEU A 105 -0.88 1.37 16.62
CA LEU A 105 0.09 2.46 16.43
C LEU A 105 -0.60 3.74 15.95
N LEU A 106 -1.52 3.62 15.01
CA LEU A 106 -2.29 4.77 14.52
C LEU A 106 -3.14 5.37 15.64
N HIS A 107 -3.79 4.54 16.42
CA HIS A 107 -4.60 4.98 17.56
C HIS A 107 -3.75 5.79 18.55
N GLY A 108 -2.57 5.28 18.90
CA GLY A 108 -1.65 6.01 19.78
C GLY A 108 -1.23 7.36 19.22
N ARG A 109 -0.98 7.45 17.93
CA ARG A 109 -0.62 8.72 17.28
C ARG A 109 -1.80 9.70 17.27
N ILE A 110 -3.02 9.21 17.04
CA ILE A 110 -4.23 10.03 17.11
C ILE A 110 -4.38 10.62 18.51
N GLU A 111 -4.24 9.79 19.55
CA GLU A 111 -4.33 10.26 20.92
C GLU A 111 -3.28 11.32 21.25
N ALA A 112 -2.05 11.10 20.82
CA ALA A 112 -0.99 12.08 21.00
C ALA A 112 -1.33 13.43 20.35
N HIS A 113 -1.89 13.42 19.14
CA HIS A 113 -2.34 14.65 18.48
C HIS A 113 -3.50 15.31 19.20
N CYS A 114 -4.44 14.53 19.71
CA CYS A 114 -5.55 15.06 20.51
C CYS A 114 -5.03 15.74 21.80
N GLU A 115 -4.09 15.12 22.48
CA GLU A 115 -3.47 15.69 23.67
C GLU A 115 -2.78 17.03 23.39
N MET A 116 -2.06 17.11 22.27
CA MET A 116 -1.42 18.34 21.84
C MET A 116 -2.42 19.48 21.60
N LEU A 117 -3.57 19.16 21.07
CA LEU A 117 -4.62 20.15 20.78
C LEU A 117 -5.41 20.59 22.02
N THR A 118 -5.43 19.76 23.05
CA THR A 118 -6.18 20.02 24.28
C THR A 118 -5.32 20.53 25.44
N ALA A 119 -4.02 20.58 25.23
CA ALA A 119 -3.06 21.02 26.26
C ALA A 119 -3.02 22.54 26.44
#